data_d197c38594daeae209d596ee9bf7925a
#
_entry.id   d197c38594daeae209d596ee9bf7925a
#
_cell.length_a   1.000
_cell.length_b   1.000
_cell.length_c   1.000
_cell.angle_alpha   90.00
_cell.angle_beta   90.00
_cell.angle_gamma   90.00
#
_symmetry.space_group_name_H-M   'P 1'
#
loop_
_entity.id
_entity.type
_entity.pdbx_description
1 polymer ?
#
loop_
_entity_poly.entity_id
_entity_poly.type
_entity_poly.pdbx_seq_one_letter_code
_entity_poly.pdbx_strand_id
1 'polypeptide(L)'
;MTTSDRPTVYVETYGCQMNASDAELMLGRLAECGYVAVGRPERADVILVNTCAIRDRAEQRVLGRLGELKRHMGRDAILGVTGCMAQRLGPALLARAAHVSLVVGPDGYRSLPELIDRARSGARATATTFDPDEHYRGIVPRRADGVRAWITVQRGCDYHCTYCIVPTTRGTERSRPFADVIAEARAVAEQGTTEIILLGQTVNSYAADGYDFADLLRAVGAVPGIRRVRFTSPHPNDFSERVIAAMAETPAVCEHVHLPMQSGSTRTLRRMRRRYTRDGYLACADRLRRAIPGLALTTDIIVGFPGETDEDFAETLDAVEQIGFDDAYTFKFSPRDGTPATRFPASDTIPEPVVSDRLERLIATVRRGSRERHLRLLGSRHEVLVERRARRGGAVMARTRDFKTVLLDGDASMLGRYHTVALTGTTGSTFTGVIVAPHGLAGTRTLPLAPAAAAG
;
A
#
# COMPACT_ATOMS: atom_id res chain seq x y z
N MET A 1 31.18 11.25 20.41
CA MET A 1 31.20 10.79 19.01
C MET A 1 30.64 11.91 18.16
N THR A 2 31.41 12.49 17.30
CA THR A 2 30.96 13.50 16.35
C THR A 2 30.03 12.84 15.33
N THR A 3 29.11 13.55 14.73
CA THR A 3 28.15 13.07 13.71
C THR A 3 28.82 12.41 12.49
N SER A 4 30.15 12.50 12.36
CA SER A 4 30.98 11.93 11.29
C SER A 4 31.29 10.43 11.44
N ASP A 5 31.02 9.82 12.62
CA ASP A 5 31.45 8.45 12.94
C ASP A 5 30.32 7.41 12.95
N ARG A 6 29.08 7.85 12.69
CA ARG A 6 27.93 6.94 12.73
C ARG A 6 27.73 6.25 11.38
N PRO A 7 27.48 4.94 11.35
CA PRO A 7 27.23 4.25 10.10
C PRO A 7 25.94 4.77 9.43
N THR A 8 25.97 4.84 8.11
CA THR A 8 24.89 5.43 7.32
C THR A 8 24.13 4.37 6.52
N VAL A 9 22.81 4.58 6.35
CA VAL A 9 21.96 3.67 5.58
C VAL A 9 21.10 4.45 4.58
N TYR A 10 21.03 3.93 3.36
CA TYR A 10 20.09 4.35 2.33
C TYR A 10 19.11 3.25 2.04
N VAL A 11 17.82 3.57 2.02
CA VAL A 11 16.75 2.62 1.68
C VAL A 11 16.00 3.12 0.45
N GLU A 12 16.04 2.33 -0.62
CA GLU A 12 15.28 2.58 -1.84
C GLU A 12 14.11 1.59 -1.91
N THR A 13 12.88 2.08 -2.02
CA THR A 13 11.68 1.23 -1.93
C THR A 13 10.92 1.17 -3.25
N TYR A 14 10.65 -0.06 -3.70
CA TYR A 14 9.82 -0.39 -4.85
C TYR A 14 8.63 -1.23 -4.39
N GLY A 15 7.42 -0.87 -4.80
CA GLY A 15 6.25 -1.71 -4.58
C GLY A 15 5.03 -1.00 -4.02
N CYS A 16 4.40 -1.60 -3.02
CA CYS A 16 3.15 -1.16 -2.41
C CYS A 16 3.38 -0.44 -1.06
N GLN A 17 2.28 -0.03 -0.43
CA GLN A 17 2.28 0.64 0.88
C GLN A 17 2.92 -0.23 1.98
N MET A 18 2.75 -1.56 1.90
CA MET A 18 3.43 -2.47 2.83
C MET A 18 4.96 -2.38 2.72
N ASN A 19 5.51 -2.23 1.50
CA ASN A 19 6.95 -2.03 1.34
C ASN A 19 7.38 -0.68 1.91
N ALA A 20 6.57 0.37 1.79
CA ALA A 20 6.87 1.65 2.42
C ALA A 20 6.90 1.51 3.96
N SER A 21 5.90 0.87 4.56
CA SER A 21 5.88 0.56 5.99
C SER A 21 7.04 -0.33 6.43
N ASP A 22 7.41 -1.33 5.63
CA ASP A 22 8.58 -2.17 5.89
C ASP A 22 9.89 -1.36 5.89
N ALA A 23 10.01 -0.37 4.98
CA ALA A 23 11.18 0.52 4.96
C ALA A 23 11.28 1.39 6.23
N GLU A 24 10.15 1.95 6.68
CA GLU A 24 10.08 2.71 7.93
C GLU A 24 10.47 1.84 9.13
N LEU A 25 10.04 0.58 9.15
CA LEU A 25 10.38 -0.39 10.18
C LEU A 25 11.88 -0.72 10.17
N MET A 26 12.45 -1.01 9.00
CA MET A 26 13.90 -1.27 8.85
C MET A 26 14.73 -0.07 9.30
N LEU A 27 14.35 1.15 8.91
CA LEU A 27 15.02 2.38 9.34
C LEU A 27 14.90 2.59 10.85
N GLY A 28 13.76 2.26 11.45
CA GLY A 28 13.57 2.27 12.91
C GLY A 28 14.54 1.32 13.59
N ARG A 29 14.58 0.06 13.18
CA ARG A 29 15.47 -0.96 13.74
C ARG A 29 16.96 -0.59 13.63
N LEU A 30 17.36 -0.08 12.48
CA LEU A 30 18.74 0.34 12.26
C LEU A 30 19.10 1.61 13.07
N ALA A 31 18.15 2.53 13.26
CA ALA A 31 18.35 3.71 14.08
C ALA A 31 18.59 3.36 15.56
N GLU A 32 17.92 2.34 16.12
CA GLU A 32 18.18 1.79 17.45
C GLU A 32 19.64 1.32 17.61
N CYS A 33 20.26 0.86 16.51
CA CYS A 33 21.66 0.42 16.44
C CYS A 33 22.63 1.54 16.00
N GLY A 34 22.17 2.80 16.00
CA GLY A 34 23.02 3.99 15.76
C GLY A 34 23.18 4.36 14.28
N TYR A 35 22.52 3.69 13.34
CA TYR A 35 22.57 4.06 11.92
C TYR A 35 21.83 5.37 11.64
N VAL A 36 22.37 6.16 10.73
CA VAL A 36 21.77 7.41 10.25
C VAL A 36 21.27 7.22 8.82
N ALA A 37 20.00 7.51 8.58
CA ALA A 37 19.43 7.48 7.24
C ALA A 37 19.97 8.65 6.39
N VAL A 38 20.38 8.34 5.16
CA VAL A 38 20.87 9.32 4.19
C VAL A 38 20.00 9.32 2.92
N GLY A 39 19.94 10.49 2.25
CA GLY A 39 19.08 10.66 1.07
C GLY A 39 19.70 10.19 -0.25
N ARG A 40 20.97 9.75 -0.26
CA ARG A 40 21.70 9.38 -1.47
C ARG A 40 22.54 8.13 -1.24
N PRO A 41 22.56 7.18 -2.21
CA PRO A 41 23.30 5.91 -2.07
C PRO A 41 24.81 6.11 -2.00
N GLU A 42 25.37 7.17 -2.63
CA GLU A 42 26.82 7.45 -2.64
C GLU A 42 27.38 7.77 -1.26
N ARG A 43 26.51 8.13 -0.31
CA ARG A 43 26.87 8.49 1.08
C ARG A 43 26.52 7.37 2.08
N ALA A 44 26.13 6.21 1.59
CA ALA A 44 25.66 5.15 2.45
C ALA A 44 26.71 4.05 2.63
N ASP A 45 26.95 3.65 3.88
CA ASP A 45 27.69 2.43 4.20
C ASP A 45 26.86 1.18 3.95
N VAL A 46 25.54 1.31 4.01
CA VAL A 46 24.57 0.24 3.75
C VAL A 46 23.49 0.74 2.80
N ILE A 47 23.29 0.04 1.71
CA ILE A 47 22.23 0.30 0.73
C ILE A 47 21.26 -0.86 0.77
N LEU A 48 20.00 -0.60 1.09
CA LEU A 48 18.92 -1.60 1.09
C LEU A 48 17.91 -1.29 -0.01
N VAL A 49 17.71 -2.22 -0.93
CA VAL A 49 16.70 -2.13 -1.98
C VAL A 49 15.51 -2.98 -1.56
N ASN A 50 14.46 -2.32 -1.09
CA ASN A 50 13.23 -2.96 -0.65
C ASN A 50 12.28 -3.20 -1.84
N THR A 51 11.87 -4.45 -2.04
CA THR A 51 11.36 -4.94 -3.31
C THR A 51 10.02 -5.66 -3.19
N CYS A 52 9.23 -5.55 -4.27
CA CYS A 52 7.94 -6.22 -4.43
C CYS A 52 8.05 -7.38 -5.42
N ALA A 53 7.29 -8.46 -5.21
CA ALA A 53 7.21 -9.61 -6.10
C ALA A 53 5.92 -9.63 -6.97
N ILE A 54 5.09 -8.58 -6.89
CA ILE A 54 3.77 -8.57 -7.54
C ILE A 54 3.85 -8.35 -9.07
N ARG A 55 4.92 -7.74 -9.59
CA ARG A 55 5.04 -7.38 -11.02
C ARG A 55 6.41 -7.80 -11.58
N ASP A 56 6.44 -8.58 -12.69
CA ASP A 56 7.71 -9.04 -13.31
C ASP A 56 8.61 -7.89 -13.75
N ARG A 57 8.01 -6.87 -14.36
CA ARG A 57 8.77 -5.68 -14.76
C ARG A 57 9.45 -4.98 -13.58
N ALA A 58 8.92 -5.15 -12.35
CA ALA A 58 9.55 -4.61 -11.16
C ALA A 58 10.83 -5.38 -10.80
N GLU A 59 10.86 -6.70 -10.95
CA GLU A 59 12.06 -7.51 -10.69
C GLU A 59 13.19 -7.19 -11.67
N GLN A 60 12.89 -7.12 -12.96
CA GLN A 60 13.89 -6.76 -13.98
C GLN A 60 14.47 -5.36 -13.74
N ARG A 61 13.61 -4.39 -13.37
CA ARG A 61 14.07 -3.05 -13.01
C ARG A 61 14.95 -3.06 -11.78
N VAL A 62 14.62 -3.85 -10.76
CA VAL A 62 15.43 -3.99 -9.55
C VAL A 62 16.81 -4.57 -9.90
N LEU A 63 16.88 -5.64 -10.69
CA LEU A 63 18.17 -6.22 -11.11
C LEU A 63 19.03 -5.21 -11.88
N GLY A 64 18.44 -4.45 -12.79
CA GLY A 64 19.12 -3.34 -13.48
C GLY A 64 19.62 -2.28 -12.49
N ARG A 65 18.76 -1.88 -11.53
CA ARG A 65 19.10 -0.89 -10.51
C ARG A 65 20.23 -1.33 -9.58
N LEU A 66 20.27 -2.62 -9.21
CA LEU A 66 21.37 -3.17 -8.42
C LEU A 66 22.73 -3.03 -9.16
N GLY A 67 22.74 -3.22 -10.48
CA GLY A 67 23.94 -2.97 -11.31
C GLY A 67 24.34 -1.50 -11.38
N GLU A 68 23.37 -0.57 -11.37
CA GLU A 68 23.64 0.87 -11.30
C GLU A 68 24.21 1.25 -9.94
N LEU A 69 23.57 0.80 -8.86
CA LEU A 69 24.00 1.09 -7.48
C LEU A 69 25.44 0.62 -7.23
N LYS A 70 25.83 -0.55 -7.79
CA LYS A 70 27.21 -1.03 -7.71
C LYS A 70 28.23 -0.02 -8.23
N ARG A 71 27.89 0.77 -9.25
CA ARG A 71 28.82 1.76 -9.85
C ARG A 71 28.98 3.03 -9.01
N HIS A 72 28.00 3.31 -8.15
CA HIS A 72 27.92 4.55 -7.37
C HIS A 72 28.19 4.35 -5.88
N MET A 73 28.17 3.11 -5.39
CA MET A 73 28.42 2.80 -3.99
C MET A 73 29.92 2.86 -3.62
N GLY A 74 30.22 3.20 -2.38
CA GLY A 74 31.56 3.13 -1.83
C GLY A 74 32.16 1.71 -1.90
N ARG A 75 33.48 1.59 -1.90
CA ARG A 75 34.18 0.29 -2.04
C ARG A 75 33.79 -0.73 -0.99
N ASP A 76 33.57 -0.26 0.25
CA ASP A 76 33.24 -1.10 1.41
C ASP A 76 31.75 -1.07 1.77
N ALA A 77 30.94 -0.41 0.92
CA ALA A 77 29.50 -0.32 1.16
C ALA A 77 28.80 -1.66 0.90
N ILE A 78 27.84 -1.98 1.76
CA ILE A 78 27.05 -3.21 1.70
C ILE A 78 25.79 -2.97 0.87
N LEU A 79 25.54 -3.82 -0.11
CA LEU A 79 24.31 -3.80 -0.90
C LEU A 79 23.42 -4.98 -0.51
N GLY A 80 22.21 -4.68 -0.03
CA GLY A 80 21.20 -5.65 0.37
C GLY A 80 19.90 -5.53 -0.43
N VAL A 81 19.24 -6.65 -0.67
CA VAL A 81 17.88 -6.71 -1.22
C VAL A 81 16.93 -7.21 -0.14
N THR A 82 15.84 -6.50 0.06
CA THR A 82 14.85 -6.82 1.10
C THR A 82 13.43 -6.94 0.51
N GLY A 83 12.50 -7.46 1.30
CA GLY A 83 11.08 -7.53 0.93
C GLY A 83 10.66 -8.79 0.18
N CYS A 84 9.52 -8.70 -0.52
CA CYS A 84 8.85 -9.86 -1.13
C CYS A 84 9.69 -10.53 -2.25
N MET A 85 10.44 -9.78 -3.05
CA MET A 85 11.32 -10.37 -4.07
C MET A 85 12.49 -11.10 -3.41
N ALA A 86 13.07 -10.52 -2.35
CA ALA A 86 14.11 -11.16 -1.56
C ALA A 86 13.62 -12.50 -0.98
N GLN A 87 12.42 -12.51 -0.41
CA GLN A 87 11.78 -13.73 0.10
C GLN A 87 11.60 -14.79 -0.99
N ARG A 88 11.11 -14.41 -2.17
CA ARG A 88 10.83 -15.33 -3.27
C ARG A 88 12.08 -15.91 -3.90
N LEU A 89 13.08 -15.08 -4.15
CA LEU A 89 14.31 -15.52 -4.81
C LEU A 89 15.31 -16.13 -3.84
N GLY A 90 15.29 -15.71 -2.58
CA GLY A 90 16.17 -16.24 -1.56
C GLY A 90 17.65 -16.25 -1.97
N PRO A 91 18.39 -17.34 -1.65
CA PRO A 91 19.81 -17.48 -1.99
C PRO A 91 20.10 -17.41 -3.50
N ALA A 92 19.12 -17.73 -4.38
CA ALA A 92 19.32 -17.67 -5.83
C ALA A 92 19.58 -16.23 -6.32
N LEU A 93 19.11 -15.21 -5.58
CA LEU A 93 19.42 -13.82 -5.88
C LEU A 93 20.91 -13.51 -5.70
N LEU A 94 21.56 -14.09 -4.70
CA LEU A 94 22.99 -13.96 -4.49
C LEU A 94 23.78 -14.53 -5.68
N ALA A 95 23.35 -15.64 -6.26
CA ALA A 95 24.01 -16.21 -7.44
C ALA A 95 23.85 -15.31 -8.69
N ARG A 96 22.67 -14.66 -8.85
CA ARG A 96 22.37 -13.77 -9.98
C ARG A 96 23.05 -12.40 -9.87
N ALA A 97 23.32 -11.93 -8.66
CA ALA A 97 23.89 -10.60 -8.39
C ALA A 97 25.06 -10.72 -7.41
N ALA A 98 26.26 -10.97 -7.95
CA ALA A 98 27.48 -11.22 -7.15
C ALA A 98 27.87 -10.07 -6.21
N HIS A 99 27.41 -8.86 -6.49
CA HIS A 99 27.65 -7.65 -5.69
C HIS A 99 26.62 -7.43 -4.58
N VAL A 100 25.59 -8.27 -4.47
CA VAL A 100 24.64 -8.25 -3.37
C VAL A 100 25.18 -9.12 -2.23
N SER A 101 25.26 -8.56 -1.04
CA SER A 101 25.77 -9.23 0.17
C SER A 101 24.66 -9.73 1.11
N LEU A 102 23.46 -9.10 1.03
CA LEU A 102 22.33 -9.40 1.90
C LEU A 102 21.05 -9.69 1.11
N VAL A 103 20.32 -10.75 1.52
CA VAL A 103 18.97 -11.03 1.01
C VAL A 103 18.06 -11.31 2.20
N VAL A 104 17.10 -10.40 2.45
CA VAL A 104 16.29 -10.42 3.68
C VAL A 104 14.81 -10.37 3.35
N GLY A 105 14.09 -11.41 3.71
CA GLY A 105 12.65 -11.50 3.60
C GLY A 105 11.91 -10.63 4.62
N PRO A 106 10.56 -10.52 4.48
CA PRO A 106 9.76 -9.66 5.35
C PRO A 106 9.79 -9.98 6.84
N ASP A 107 10.17 -11.19 7.24
CA ASP A 107 10.28 -11.59 8.66
C ASP A 107 11.71 -11.47 9.20
N GLY A 108 12.69 -11.12 8.36
CA GLY A 108 14.10 -11.00 8.74
C GLY A 108 14.57 -9.60 9.14
N TYR A 109 13.71 -8.59 9.19
CA TYR A 109 14.15 -7.20 9.41
C TYR A 109 14.69 -6.94 10.81
N ARG A 110 14.26 -7.70 11.82
CA ARG A 110 14.81 -7.62 13.18
C ARG A 110 16.30 -7.94 13.23
N SER A 111 16.73 -8.89 12.41
CA SER A 111 18.12 -9.37 12.34
C SER A 111 19.00 -8.56 11.38
N LEU A 112 18.49 -7.43 10.81
CA LEU A 112 19.27 -6.63 9.89
C LEU A 112 20.64 -6.17 10.43
N PRO A 113 20.77 -5.69 11.69
CA PRO A 113 22.07 -5.28 12.22
C PRO A 113 23.08 -6.42 12.20
N GLU A 114 22.73 -7.60 12.71
CA GLU A 114 23.58 -8.77 12.77
C GLU A 114 23.95 -9.30 11.36
N LEU A 115 23.03 -9.21 10.41
CA LEU A 115 23.27 -9.60 9.02
C LEU A 115 24.23 -8.62 8.32
N ILE A 116 24.11 -7.33 8.61
CA ILE A 116 25.02 -6.29 8.11
C ILE A 116 26.44 -6.52 8.66
N ASP A 117 26.60 -6.81 9.95
CA ASP A 117 27.91 -7.09 10.56
C ASP A 117 28.58 -8.34 9.95
N ARG A 118 27.79 -9.37 9.68
CA ARG A 118 28.26 -10.53 8.94
C ARG A 118 28.69 -10.18 7.52
N ALA A 119 27.95 -9.30 6.83
CA ALA A 119 28.33 -8.86 5.48
C ALA A 119 29.60 -8.02 5.50
N ARG A 120 29.84 -7.20 6.52
CA ARG A 120 31.09 -6.46 6.71
C ARG A 120 32.32 -7.36 6.86
N SER A 121 32.14 -8.53 7.47
CA SER A 121 33.22 -9.54 7.57
C SER A 121 33.45 -10.32 6.26
N GLY A 122 32.80 -9.94 5.17
CA GLY A 122 32.93 -10.58 3.86
C GLY A 122 32.00 -11.76 3.61
N ALA A 123 31.15 -12.13 4.57
CA ALA A 123 30.16 -13.18 4.40
C ALA A 123 28.96 -12.68 3.59
N ARG A 124 28.32 -13.56 2.81
CA ARG A 124 27.03 -13.28 2.19
C ARG A 124 25.91 -13.89 3.04
N ALA A 125 24.94 -13.09 3.43
CA ALA A 125 23.93 -13.49 4.41
C ALA A 125 22.50 -13.48 3.83
N THR A 126 21.71 -14.47 4.25
CA THR A 126 20.29 -14.56 3.90
C THR A 126 19.44 -14.76 5.16
N ALA A 127 18.25 -14.13 5.18
CA ALA A 127 17.22 -14.37 6.20
C ALA A 127 15.85 -14.36 5.48
N THR A 128 15.45 -15.53 5.00
CA THR A 128 14.20 -15.72 4.24
C THR A 128 13.31 -16.82 4.85
N THR A 129 13.58 -17.21 6.08
CA THR A 129 12.72 -18.12 6.84
C THR A 129 11.54 -17.33 7.39
N PHE A 130 10.33 -17.90 7.29
CA PHE A 130 9.17 -17.33 7.95
C PHE A 130 9.25 -17.57 9.46
N ASP A 131 8.89 -16.53 10.20
CA ASP A 131 8.71 -16.58 11.64
C ASP A 131 7.23 -16.27 11.96
N PRO A 132 6.43 -17.27 12.37
CA PRO A 132 5.02 -17.09 12.66
C PRO A 132 4.76 -16.14 13.85
N ASP A 133 5.75 -15.97 14.72
CA ASP A 133 5.63 -15.14 15.93
C ASP A 133 6.21 -13.72 15.76
N GLU A 134 6.79 -13.40 14.59
CA GLU A 134 7.36 -12.08 14.39
C GLU A 134 6.28 -11.00 14.09
N HIS A 135 6.06 -10.15 15.04
CA HIS A 135 5.16 -8.99 14.98
C HIS A 135 5.89 -7.65 15.04
N TYR A 136 7.23 -7.66 15.07
CA TYR A 136 8.08 -6.47 15.21
C TYR A 136 7.78 -5.63 16.45
N ARG A 137 7.30 -6.28 17.52
CA ARG A 137 7.07 -5.63 18.81
C ARG A 137 8.35 -4.94 19.30
N GLY A 138 8.21 -3.73 19.81
CA GLY A 138 9.29 -2.93 20.36
C GLY A 138 10.09 -2.12 19.34
N ILE A 139 9.92 -2.33 18.05
CA ILE A 139 10.57 -1.51 17.03
C ILE A 139 9.67 -0.32 16.70
N VAL A 140 10.19 0.91 16.86
CA VAL A 140 9.49 2.14 16.50
C VAL A 140 9.80 2.50 15.06
N PRO A 141 8.82 2.45 14.12
CA PRO A 141 9.05 2.80 12.72
C PRO A 141 9.51 4.26 12.57
N ARG A 142 10.53 4.49 11.74
CA ARG A 142 10.99 5.84 11.42
C ARG A 142 10.26 6.35 10.18
N ARG A 143 9.25 7.17 10.40
CA ARG A 143 8.39 7.70 9.34
C ARG A 143 9.05 8.85 8.58
N ALA A 144 8.88 8.84 7.25
CA ALA A 144 9.52 9.82 6.37
C ALA A 144 8.70 11.12 6.25
N ASP A 145 7.37 11.03 6.25
CA ASP A 145 6.48 12.19 6.19
C ASP A 145 5.60 12.24 7.46
N GLY A 146 5.36 13.42 8.00
CA GLY A 146 4.54 13.63 9.20
C GLY A 146 3.05 13.80 8.90
N VAL A 147 2.60 13.63 7.65
CA VAL A 147 1.22 13.92 7.25
C VAL A 147 0.29 12.74 7.54
N ARG A 148 0.76 11.52 7.32
CA ARG A 148 0.03 10.27 7.56
C ARG A 148 0.95 9.18 8.07
N ALA A 149 0.39 8.20 8.77
CA ALA A 149 1.12 7.05 9.26
C ALA A 149 0.57 5.75 8.68
N TRP A 150 1.48 4.89 8.24
CA TRP A 150 1.19 3.51 7.90
C TRP A 150 1.31 2.66 9.17
N ILE A 151 0.25 1.97 9.57
CA ILE A 151 0.29 1.02 10.68
C ILE A 151 -0.06 -0.37 10.15
N THR A 152 0.94 -1.24 10.10
CA THR A 152 0.71 -2.64 9.75
C THR A 152 0.02 -3.34 10.91
N VAL A 153 -1.20 -3.82 10.69
CA VAL A 153 -2.01 -4.52 11.69
C VAL A 153 -2.07 -6.02 11.46
N GLN A 154 -1.83 -6.44 10.20
CA GLN A 154 -1.91 -7.85 9.79
C GLN A 154 -0.87 -8.12 8.71
N ARG A 155 -0.23 -9.31 8.75
CA ARG A 155 0.74 -9.80 7.77
C ARG A 155 0.34 -11.18 7.29
N GLY A 156 0.71 -11.52 6.05
CA GLY A 156 0.37 -12.80 5.44
C GLY A 156 -1.08 -12.88 4.97
N CYS A 157 -1.47 -13.99 4.38
CA CYS A 157 -2.82 -14.18 3.85
C CYS A 157 -3.13 -15.67 3.70
N ASP A 158 -4.28 -16.11 4.22
CA ASP A 158 -4.78 -17.47 4.14
C ASP A 158 -5.75 -17.70 2.96
N TYR A 159 -5.97 -16.66 2.16
CA TYR A 159 -6.62 -16.80 0.86
C TYR A 159 -5.61 -17.29 -0.18
N HIS A 160 -5.79 -18.50 -0.66
CA HIS A 160 -4.94 -19.13 -1.67
C HIS A 160 -5.45 -18.86 -3.10
N CYS A 161 -5.60 -17.56 -3.45
CA CYS A 161 -5.98 -17.18 -4.82
C CYS A 161 -4.95 -17.71 -5.81
N THR A 162 -5.40 -18.30 -6.94
CA THR A 162 -4.52 -19.05 -7.85
C THR A 162 -3.43 -18.22 -8.52
N TYR A 163 -3.61 -16.90 -8.62
CA TYR A 163 -2.67 -15.97 -9.22
C TYR A 163 -1.75 -15.26 -8.20
N CYS A 164 -2.01 -15.44 -6.90
CA CYS A 164 -1.41 -14.60 -5.87
C CYS A 164 -0.15 -15.22 -5.30
N ILE A 165 0.92 -14.43 -5.26
CA ILE A 165 2.22 -14.82 -4.71
C ILE A 165 2.35 -14.51 -3.21
N VAL A 166 1.39 -13.80 -2.61
CA VAL A 166 1.47 -13.32 -1.22
C VAL A 166 1.72 -14.44 -0.20
N PRO A 167 1.01 -15.59 -0.23
CA PRO A 167 1.27 -16.65 0.75
C PRO A 167 2.73 -17.16 0.74
N THR A 168 3.38 -17.16 -0.42
CA THR A 168 4.79 -17.59 -0.55
C THR A 168 5.80 -16.49 -0.22
N THR A 169 5.37 -15.23 -0.09
CA THR A 169 6.27 -14.09 0.16
C THR A 169 6.02 -13.40 1.49
N ARG A 170 4.86 -13.59 2.11
CA ARG A 170 4.45 -12.99 3.38
C ARG A 170 3.99 -14.03 4.42
N GLY A 171 3.87 -15.31 4.01
CA GLY A 171 3.46 -16.41 4.85
C GLY A 171 1.96 -16.44 5.15
N THR A 172 1.59 -17.22 6.17
CA THR A 172 0.25 -17.32 6.71
C THR A 172 -0.18 -16.03 7.40
N GLU A 173 -1.48 -15.86 7.55
CA GLU A 173 -2.07 -14.68 8.21
C GLU A 173 -1.67 -14.59 9.67
N ARG A 174 -1.27 -13.39 10.10
CA ARG A 174 -0.89 -13.05 11.48
C ARG A 174 -1.36 -11.64 11.79
N SER A 175 -2.21 -11.51 12.79
CA SER A 175 -2.66 -10.22 13.29
C SER A 175 -1.77 -9.76 14.45
N ARG A 176 -1.42 -8.48 14.48
CA ARG A 176 -0.69 -7.89 15.60
C ARG A 176 -1.58 -7.82 16.84
N PRO A 177 -1.01 -7.95 18.05
CA PRO A 177 -1.75 -7.74 19.28
C PRO A 177 -2.48 -6.40 19.28
N PHE A 178 -3.74 -6.41 19.73
CA PHE A 178 -4.61 -5.23 19.72
C PHE A 178 -4.01 -4.05 20.46
N ALA A 179 -3.50 -4.30 21.67
CA ALA A 179 -2.89 -3.27 22.51
C ALA A 179 -1.67 -2.60 21.84
N ASP A 180 -0.85 -3.36 21.09
CA ASP A 180 0.33 -2.85 20.40
C ASP A 180 -0.06 -1.89 19.26
N VAL A 181 -1.13 -2.21 18.52
CA VAL A 181 -1.66 -1.34 17.45
C VAL A 181 -2.20 -0.03 18.02
N ILE A 182 -2.95 -0.09 19.12
CA ILE A 182 -3.49 1.10 19.78
C ILE A 182 -2.38 1.96 20.38
N ALA A 183 -1.36 1.35 21.00
CA ALA A 183 -0.20 2.08 21.51
C ALA A 183 0.55 2.82 20.39
N GLU A 184 0.76 2.18 19.26
CA GLU A 184 1.37 2.82 18.07
C GLU A 184 0.50 3.97 17.53
N ALA A 185 -0.83 3.77 17.44
CA ALA A 185 -1.75 4.81 17.01
C ALA A 185 -1.70 6.05 17.93
N ARG A 186 -1.61 5.87 19.26
CA ARG A 186 -1.43 6.96 20.23
C ARG A 186 -0.10 7.68 20.03
N ALA A 187 0.99 6.93 19.91
CA ALA A 187 2.32 7.51 19.69
C ALA A 187 2.38 8.33 18.39
N VAL A 188 1.71 7.89 17.34
CA VAL A 188 1.57 8.62 16.08
C VAL A 188 0.77 9.92 16.26
N ALA A 189 -0.34 9.88 17.00
CA ALA A 189 -1.16 11.05 17.28
C ALA A 189 -0.40 12.08 18.15
N GLU A 190 0.36 11.63 19.16
CA GLU A 190 1.21 12.48 20.00
C GLU A 190 2.30 13.21 19.19
N GLN A 191 2.78 12.60 18.10
CA GLN A 191 3.70 13.23 17.15
C GLN A 191 2.99 14.22 16.22
N GLY A 192 1.65 14.34 16.30
CA GLY A 192 0.83 15.29 15.56
C GLY A 192 0.34 14.78 14.19
N THR A 193 0.58 13.53 13.84
CA THR A 193 -0.01 12.92 12.66
C THR A 193 -1.50 12.65 12.91
N THR A 194 -2.34 13.07 11.95
CA THR A 194 -3.80 13.04 12.12
C THR A 194 -4.51 12.01 11.21
N GLU A 195 -3.82 11.43 10.25
CA GLU A 195 -4.35 10.37 9.38
C GLU A 195 -3.56 9.07 9.57
N ILE A 196 -4.26 7.98 9.89
CA ILE A 196 -3.72 6.62 9.98
C ILE A 196 -4.28 5.79 8.83
N ILE A 197 -3.40 4.98 8.22
CA ILE A 197 -3.78 4.00 7.22
C ILE A 197 -3.39 2.61 7.75
N LEU A 198 -4.40 1.78 8.05
CA LEU A 198 -4.21 0.41 8.51
C LEU A 198 -3.83 -0.49 7.33
N LEU A 199 -2.73 -1.21 7.47
CA LEU A 199 -2.20 -2.07 6.42
C LEU A 199 -2.34 -3.55 6.79
N GLY A 200 -2.75 -4.34 5.79
CA GLY A 200 -2.77 -5.80 5.82
C GLY A 200 -2.75 -6.37 4.41
N GLN A 201 -2.62 -7.67 4.27
CA GLN A 201 -2.88 -8.36 3.01
C GLN A 201 -4.35 -8.76 2.87
N THR A 202 -5.04 -8.89 4.02
CA THR A 202 -6.48 -9.07 4.14
C THR A 202 -6.89 -8.33 5.41
N VAL A 203 -6.78 -7.00 5.39
CA VAL A 203 -6.84 -6.17 6.60
C VAL A 203 -8.10 -6.37 7.44
N ASN A 204 -9.23 -6.67 6.81
CA ASN A 204 -10.52 -6.85 7.48
C ASN A 204 -10.77 -8.27 8.00
N SER A 205 -9.81 -9.20 7.86
CA SER A 205 -9.76 -10.47 8.59
C SER A 205 -9.05 -10.35 9.95
N TYR A 206 -8.57 -9.16 10.30
CA TYR A 206 -7.88 -8.92 11.57
C TYR A 206 -8.64 -9.53 12.75
N ALA A 207 -7.93 -10.35 13.52
CA ALA A 207 -8.44 -10.97 14.72
C ALA A 207 -7.27 -11.21 15.70
N ALA A 208 -7.28 -10.54 16.86
CA ALA A 208 -6.27 -10.67 17.90
C ALA A 208 -6.85 -10.38 19.27
N ASP A 209 -6.44 -11.12 20.29
CA ASP A 209 -6.80 -10.87 21.70
C ASP A 209 -8.33 -10.81 21.96
N GLY A 210 -9.14 -11.49 21.14
CA GLY A 210 -10.61 -11.46 21.20
C GLY A 210 -11.27 -10.24 20.51
N TYR A 211 -10.48 -9.37 19.89
CA TYR A 211 -10.95 -8.23 19.11
C TYR A 211 -10.92 -8.52 17.62
N ASP A 212 -11.91 -8.00 16.88
CA ASP A 212 -11.99 -8.08 15.42
C ASP A 212 -11.63 -6.73 14.74
N PHE A 213 -11.73 -6.69 13.42
CA PHE A 213 -11.45 -5.48 12.66
C PHE A 213 -12.42 -4.33 12.94
N ALA A 214 -13.66 -4.62 13.30
CA ALA A 214 -14.65 -3.61 13.70
C ALA A 214 -14.23 -2.92 15.01
N ASP A 215 -13.78 -3.72 15.99
CA ASP A 215 -13.26 -3.19 17.25
C ASP A 215 -12.02 -2.34 17.02
N LEU A 216 -11.14 -2.79 16.12
CA LEU A 216 -9.92 -2.05 15.77
C LEU A 216 -10.23 -0.69 15.12
N LEU A 217 -11.19 -0.63 14.17
CA LEU A 217 -11.62 0.62 13.54
C LEU A 217 -12.15 1.62 14.57
N ARG A 218 -13.01 1.16 15.49
CA ARG A 218 -13.56 2.00 16.56
C ARG A 218 -12.47 2.51 17.50
N ALA A 219 -11.59 1.62 17.94
CA ALA A 219 -10.54 1.98 18.90
C ALA A 219 -9.50 2.95 18.31
N VAL A 220 -9.05 2.72 17.07
CA VAL A 220 -8.12 3.64 16.38
C VAL A 220 -8.81 4.98 16.09
N GLY A 221 -10.07 4.94 15.66
CA GLY A 221 -10.86 6.15 15.39
C GLY A 221 -11.15 6.99 16.65
N ALA A 222 -11.13 6.38 17.83
CA ALA A 222 -11.31 7.06 19.12
C ALA A 222 -10.01 7.62 19.71
N VAL A 223 -8.84 7.38 19.10
CA VAL A 223 -7.56 7.95 19.60
C VAL A 223 -7.58 9.47 19.47
N PRO A 224 -7.36 10.23 20.57
CA PRO A 224 -7.34 11.67 20.52
C PRO A 224 -6.29 12.20 19.54
N GLY A 225 -6.66 13.14 18.67
CA GLY A 225 -5.80 13.70 17.64
C GLY A 225 -5.92 13.00 16.27
N ILE A 226 -6.45 11.79 16.20
CA ILE A 226 -6.72 11.13 14.92
C ILE A 226 -8.03 11.64 14.34
N ARG A 227 -7.96 12.14 13.12
CA ARG A 227 -9.09 12.71 12.36
C ARG A 227 -9.54 11.80 11.23
N ARG A 228 -8.61 10.99 10.67
CA ARG A 228 -8.87 10.10 9.55
C ARG A 228 -8.26 8.73 9.78
N VAL A 229 -9.07 7.72 9.58
CA VAL A 229 -8.65 6.32 9.55
C VAL A 229 -9.02 5.74 8.20
N ARG A 230 -8.05 5.14 7.53
CA ARG A 230 -8.19 4.40 6.29
C ARG A 230 -7.62 3.02 6.45
N PHE A 231 -7.93 2.16 5.52
CA PHE A 231 -7.34 0.82 5.45
C PHE A 231 -7.15 0.39 3.99
N THR A 232 -6.28 -0.60 3.77
CA THR A 232 -5.98 -1.13 2.44
C THR A 232 -6.14 -2.63 2.38
N SER A 233 -6.37 -3.15 1.18
CA SER A 233 -6.43 -4.59 0.89
C SER A 233 -7.48 -5.37 1.70
N PRO A 234 -8.72 -4.88 1.85
CA PRO A 234 -9.78 -5.69 2.42
C PRO A 234 -10.21 -6.78 1.44
N HIS A 235 -10.74 -7.88 1.96
CA HIS A 235 -11.34 -8.93 1.16
C HIS A 235 -12.88 -8.84 1.22
N PRO A 236 -13.61 -9.00 0.09
CA PRO A 236 -15.07 -8.86 0.05
C PRO A 236 -15.82 -9.77 1.03
N ASN A 237 -15.31 -10.98 1.28
CA ASN A 237 -15.96 -11.93 2.20
C ASN A 237 -15.93 -11.50 3.67
N ASP A 238 -14.97 -10.66 4.05
CA ASP A 238 -14.73 -10.31 5.45
C ASP A 238 -15.40 -8.98 5.84
N PHE A 239 -16.31 -8.46 5.00
CA PHE A 239 -17.20 -7.35 5.35
C PHE A 239 -18.45 -7.86 6.07
N SER A 240 -18.29 -8.15 7.36
CA SER A 240 -19.41 -8.44 8.25
C SER A 240 -20.26 -7.20 8.52
N GLU A 241 -21.49 -7.39 9.00
CA GLU A 241 -22.34 -6.26 9.42
C GLU A 241 -21.67 -5.42 10.52
N ARG A 242 -20.89 -6.05 11.41
CA ARG A 242 -20.13 -5.35 12.45
C ARG A 242 -19.07 -4.40 11.84
N VAL A 243 -18.35 -4.85 10.81
CA VAL A 243 -17.34 -4.01 10.13
C VAL A 243 -18.00 -2.85 9.40
N ILE A 244 -19.12 -3.12 8.69
CA ILE A 244 -19.88 -2.08 7.99
C ILE A 244 -20.43 -1.04 8.99
N ALA A 245 -21.02 -1.49 10.10
CA ALA A 245 -21.50 -0.61 11.15
C ALA A 245 -20.37 0.21 11.79
N ALA A 246 -19.21 -0.41 12.07
CA ALA A 246 -18.06 0.31 12.60
C ALA A 246 -17.57 1.42 11.66
N MET A 247 -17.59 1.18 10.35
CA MET A 247 -17.25 2.20 9.37
C MET A 247 -18.27 3.34 9.33
N ALA A 248 -19.55 3.03 9.41
CA ALA A 248 -20.62 4.04 9.36
C ALA A 248 -20.70 4.89 10.64
N GLU A 249 -20.44 4.28 11.81
CA GLU A 249 -20.61 4.89 13.12
C GLU A 249 -19.35 5.60 13.65
N THR A 250 -18.16 5.34 13.10
CA THR A 250 -16.91 5.91 13.58
C THR A 250 -16.54 7.14 12.73
N PRO A 251 -16.70 8.37 13.23
CA PRO A 251 -16.53 9.59 12.43
C PRO A 251 -15.13 9.77 11.81
N ALA A 252 -14.10 9.18 12.42
CA ALA A 252 -12.75 9.24 11.89
C ALA A 252 -12.54 8.30 10.69
N VAL A 253 -13.33 7.22 10.53
CA VAL A 253 -13.21 6.30 9.39
C VAL A 253 -13.69 7.00 8.12
N CYS A 254 -12.85 7.00 7.10
CA CYS A 254 -13.12 7.68 5.84
C CYS A 254 -14.10 6.89 4.96
N GLU A 255 -14.91 7.61 4.20
CA GLU A 255 -15.94 7.08 3.29
C GLU A 255 -15.30 6.57 1.98
N HIS A 256 -14.33 5.65 2.09
CA HIS A 256 -13.65 5.04 0.95
C HIS A 256 -13.30 3.59 1.25
N VAL A 257 -13.60 2.71 0.31
CA VAL A 257 -13.19 1.30 0.32
C VAL A 257 -12.55 0.94 -1.01
N HIS A 258 -11.32 0.45 -0.96
CA HIS A 258 -10.75 -0.27 -2.08
C HIS A 258 -11.17 -1.74 -1.97
N LEU A 259 -12.11 -2.17 -2.80
CA LEU A 259 -12.74 -3.51 -2.76
C LEU A 259 -12.34 -4.31 -4.01
N PRO A 260 -11.27 -5.13 -3.98
CA PRO A 260 -10.78 -5.85 -5.16
C PRO A 260 -11.78 -6.88 -5.69
N MET A 261 -12.40 -6.62 -6.85
CA MET A 261 -13.34 -7.52 -7.50
C MET A 261 -12.66 -8.66 -8.26
N GLN A 262 -11.54 -8.35 -8.88
CA GLN A 262 -10.72 -9.21 -9.74
C GLN A 262 -11.39 -9.62 -11.06
N SER A 263 -12.63 -10.09 -11.05
CA SER A 263 -13.46 -10.40 -12.21
C SER A 263 -14.94 -10.24 -11.87
N GLY A 264 -15.77 -9.90 -12.83
CA GLY A 264 -17.22 -9.88 -12.71
C GLY A 264 -17.90 -11.21 -13.07
N SER A 265 -17.14 -12.24 -13.45
CA SER A 265 -17.68 -13.56 -13.77
C SER A 265 -17.50 -14.54 -12.62
N THR A 266 -18.58 -15.17 -12.17
CA THR A 266 -18.55 -16.21 -11.13
C THR A 266 -17.69 -17.40 -11.56
N ARG A 267 -17.66 -17.76 -12.85
CA ARG A 267 -16.85 -18.84 -13.38
C ARG A 267 -15.36 -18.51 -13.25
N THR A 268 -14.96 -17.32 -13.66
CA THR A 268 -13.58 -16.84 -13.54
C THR A 268 -13.17 -16.68 -12.07
N LEU A 269 -14.04 -16.14 -11.21
CA LEU A 269 -13.78 -16.03 -9.77
C LEU A 269 -13.53 -17.40 -9.12
N ARG A 270 -14.28 -18.45 -9.49
CA ARG A 270 -14.02 -19.83 -9.02
C ARG A 270 -12.66 -20.34 -9.48
N ARG A 271 -12.25 -20.08 -10.74
CA ARG A 271 -10.91 -20.44 -11.25
C ARG A 271 -9.80 -19.68 -10.51
N MET A 272 -10.05 -18.44 -10.16
CA MET A 272 -9.17 -17.61 -9.31
C MET A 272 -9.13 -18.07 -7.85
N ARG A 273 -9.99 -19.02 -7.43
CA ARG A 273 -10.24 -19.42 -6.04
C ARG A 273 -10.66 -18.24 -5.16
N ARG A 274 -11.43 -17.30 -5.73
CA ARG A 274 -12.12 -16.30 -4.92
C ARG A 274 -13.35 -16.95 -4.29
N ARG A 275 -13.50 -16.74 -2.97
CA ARG A 275 -14.56 -17.40 -2.19
C ARG A 275 -15.88 -16.63 -2.21
N TYR A 276 -16.15 -15.89 -3.30
CA TYR A 276 -17.41 -15.19 -3.55
C TYR A 276 -17.82 -15.33 -5.02
N THR A 277 -19.09 -15.11 -5.26
CA THR A 277 -19.69 -15.01 -6.57
C THR A 277 -19.83 -13.55 -6.99
N ARG A 278 -20.13 -13.32 -8.30
CA ARG A 278 -20.53 -11.99 -8.78
C ARG A 278 -21.63 -11.38 -7.94
N ASP A 279 -22.75 -12.11 -7.75
CA ASP A 279 -23.90 -11.61 -7.01
C ASP A 279 -23.56 -11.31 -5.54
N GLY A 280 -22.74 -12.14 -4.90
CA GLY A 280 -22.23 -11.90 -3.57
C GLY A 280 -21.40 -10.64 -3.46
N TYR A 281 -20.57 -10.35 -4.49
CA TYR A 281 -19.80 -9.12 -4.54
C TYR A 281 -20.69 -7.88 -4.77
N LEU A 282 -21.65 -7.95 -5.69
CA LEU A 282 -22.64 -6.89 -5.93
C LEU A 282 -23.42 -6.56 -4.67
N ALA A 283 -23.90 -7.60 -3.98
CA ALA A 283 -24.62 -7.46 -2.70
C ALA A 283 -23.74 -6.81 -1.59
N CYS A 284 -22.44 -7.15 -1.54
CA CYS A 284 -21.51 -6.54 -0.61
C CYS A 284 -21.32 -5.03 -0.90
N ALA A 285 -21.10 -4.66 -2.17
CA ALA A 285 -20.96 -3.26 -2.59
C ALA A 285 -22.22 -2.44 -2.29
N ASP A 286 -23.40 -3.04 -2.49
CA ASP A 286 -24.68 -2.40 -2.22
C ASP A 286 -24.92 -2.20 -0.70
N ARG A 287 -24.63 -3.21 0.15
CA ARG A 287 -24.69 -3.07 1.61
C ARG A 287 -23.78 -1.94 2.12
N LEU A 288 -22.55 -1.89 1.64
CA LEU A 288 -21.59 -0.84 1.99
C LEU A 288 -22.13 0.55 1.64
N ARG A 289 -22.69 0.74 0.44
CA ARG A 289 -23.24 2.03 0.00
C ARG A 289 -24.48 2.46 0.74
N ARG A 290 -25.36 1.50 1.10
CA ARG A 290 -26.55 1.81 1.91
C ARG A 290 -26.18 2.25 3.32
N ALA A 291 -25.18 1.63 3.91
CA ALA A 291 -24.76 1.93 5.28
C ALA A 291 -23.90 3.21 5.38
N ILE A 292 -23.14 3.55 4.33
CA ILE A 292 -22.17 4.64 4.36
C ILE A 292 -22.50 5.65 3.25
N PRO A 293 -23.21 6.73 3.58
CA PRO A 293 -23.54 7.78 2.60
C PRO A 293 -22.27 8.40 1.98
N GLY A 294 -22.27 8.56 0.66
CA GLY A 294 -21.13 9.14 -0.05
C GLY A 294 -19.93 8.21 -0.22
N LEU A 295 -20.06 6.92 0.09
CA LEU A 295 -18.97 5.95 -0.03
C LEU A 295 -18.40 5.90 -1.46
N ALA A 296 -17.11 6.15 -1.57
CA ALA A 296 -16.34 5.89 -2.78
C ALA A 296 -15.84 4.43 -2.80
N LEU A 297 -16.09 3.74 -3.90
CA LEU A 297 -15.59 2.39 -4.13
C LEU A 297 -14.56 2.40 -5.24
N THR A 298 -13.38 1.84 -4.94
CA THR A 298 -12.34 1.56 -5.94
C THR A 298 -12.07 0.06 -5.97
N THR A 299 -11.49 -0.46 -7.06
CA THR A 299 -11.30 -1.91 -7.23
C THR A 299 -10.06 -2.24 -8.03
N ASP A 300 -9.67 -3.53 -8.00
CA ASP A 300 -8.73 -4.16 -8.92
C ASP A 300 -9.48 -5.12 -9.84
N ILE A 301 -9.12 -5.14 -11.14
CA ILE A 301 -9.69 -6.05 -12.14
C ILE A 301 -8.55 -6.62 -12.99
N ILE A 302 -8.58 -7.93 -13.20
CA ILE A 302 -7.63 -8.66 -14.02
C ILE A 302 -8.37 -9.19 -15.26
N VAL A 303 -7.89 -8.86 -16.45
CA VAL A 303 -8.37 -9.42 -17.74
C VAL A 303 -7.37 -10.44 -18.29
N GLY A 304 -7.86 -11.34 -19.12
CA GLY A 304 -7.02 -12.36 -19.73
C GLY A 304 -6.57 -13.45 -18.76
N PHE A 305 -7.34 -13.68 -17.71
CA PHE A 305 -7.07 -14.81 -16.82
C PHE A 305 -7.25 -16.13 -17.57
N PRO A 306 -6.38 -17.15 -17.39
CA PRO A 306 -6.44 -18.40 -18.16
C PRO A 306 -7.84 -19.00 -18.20
N GLY A 307 -8.37 -19.21 -19.41
CA GLY A 307 -9.71 -19.73 -19.66
C GLY A 307 -10.86 -18.75 -19.51
N GLU A 308 -10.60 -17.44 -19.38
CA GLU A 308 -11.64 -16.39 -19.44
C GLU A 308 -12.25 -16.35 -20.84
N THR A 309 -13.58 -16.51 -20.97
CA THR A 309 -14.30 -16.41 -22.25
C THR A 309 -14.74 -14.98 -22.54
N ASP A 310 -15.35 -14.75 -23.73
CA ASP A 310 -15.93 -13.45 -24.06
C ASP A 310 -17.16 -13.13 -23.20
N GLU A 311 -17.92 -14.17 -22.83
CA GLU A 311 -19.05 -14.05 -21.90
C GLU A 311 -18.59 -13.65 -20.49
N ASP A 312 -17.50 -14.27 -19.97
CA ASP A 312 -16.92 -13.88 -18.67
C ASP A 312 -16.47 -12.42 -18.66
N PHE A 313 -15.85 -11.99 -19.77
CA PHE A 313 -15.43 -10.61 -19.91
C PHE A 313 -16.62 -9.64 -20.01
N ALA A 314 -17.68 -10.02 -20.75
CA ALA A 314 -18.92 -9.25 -20.83
C ALA A 314 -19.57 -9.11 -19.45
N GLU A 315 -19.65 -10.19 -18.65
CA GLU A 315 -20.11 -10.15 -17.25
C GLU A 315 -19.26 -9.21 -16.38
N THR A 316 -17.95 -9.14 -16.67
CA THR A 316 -17.05 -8.23 -15.95
C THR A 316 -17.34 -6.76 -16.27
N LEU A 317 -17.56 -6.42 -17.55
CA LEU A 317 -17.95 -5.06 -17.96
C LEU A 317 -19.30 -4.66 -17.36
N ASP A 318 -20.28 -5.56 -17.39
CA ASP A 318 -21.61 -5.31 -16.83
C ASP A 318 -21.55 -5.09 -15.31
N ALA A 319 -20.77 -5.87 -14.58
CA ALA A 319 -20.57 -5.66 -13.15
C ALA A 319 -19.92 -4.30 -12.85
N VAL A 320 -18.94 -3.86 -13.66
CA VAL A 320 -18.29 -2.54 -13.54
C VAL A 320 -19.30 -1.42 -13.75
N GLU A 321 -20.18 -1.53 -14.76
CA GLU A 321 -21.22 -0.54 -15.05
C GLU A 321 -22.28 -0.52 -13.93
N GLN A 322 -22.73 -1.67 -13.47
CA GLN A 322 -23.70 -1.80 -12.39
C GLN A 322 -23.22 -1.16 -11.08
N ILE A 323 -21.98 -1.46 -10.68
CA ILE A 323 -21.40 -0.91 -9.45
C ILE A 323 -21.06 0.56 -9.64
N GLY A 324 -20.55 0.95 -10.80
CA GLY A 324 -20.09 2.31 -11.03
C GLY A 324 -18.99 2.69 -10.04
N PHE A 325 -17.81 2.13 -10.20
CA PHE A 325 -16.65 2.45 -9.35
C PHE A 325 -16.19 3.89 -9.52
N ASP A 326 -15.61 4.46 -8.47
CA ASP A 326 -14.99 5.77 -8.50
C ASP A 326 -13.64 5.74 -9.23
N ASP A 327 -12.92 4.62 -9.16
CA ASP A 327 -11.71 4.33 -9.93
C ASP A 327 -11.47 2.81 -9.93
N ALA A 328 -10.66 2.31 -10.86
CA ALA A 328 -10.22 0.92 -10.89
C ALA A 328 -8.78 0.80 -11.38
N TYR A 329 -8.02 -0.06 -10.73
CA TYR A 329 -6.74 -0.53 -11.26
C TYR A 329 -6.99 -1.75 -12.12
N THR A 330 -6.61 -1.66 -13.38
CA THR A 330 -6.87 -2.69 -14.39
C THR A 330 -5.56 -3.34 -14.82
N PHE A 331 -5.53 -4.66 -14.87
CA PHE A 331 -4.34 -5.44 -15.14
C PHE A 331 -4.59 -6.50 -16.19
N LYS A 332 -3.60 -6.77 -17.05
CA LYS A 332 -3.50 -8.05 -17.74
C LYS A 332 -3.05 -9.10 -16.75
N PHE A 333 -3.60 -10.30 -16.85
CA PHE A 333 -3.04 -11.44 -16.10
C PHE A 333 -1.56 -11.60 -16.46
N SER A 334 -0.75 -11.79 -15.43
CA SER A 334 0.67 -12.06 -15.58
C SER A 334 1.02 -13.25 -14.69
N PRO A 335 1.47 -14.38 -15.27
CA PRO A 335 1.81 -15.56 -14.49
C PRO A 335 2.94 -15.25 -13.51
N ARG A 336 2.90 -15.88 -12.33
CA ARG A 336 3.92 -15.77 -11.29
C ARG A 336 4.44 -17.15 -10.97
N ASP A 337 5.74 -17.35 -11.15
CA ASP A 337 6.37 -18.62 -10.80
C ASP A 337 6.05 -18.99 -9.35
N GLY A 338 5.65 -20.24 -9.16
CA GLY A 338 5.24 -20.77 -7.86
C GLY A 338 3.75 -20.60 -7.53
N THR A 339 2.97 -19.87 -8.35
CA THR A 339 1.51 -19.78 -8.15
C THR A 339 0.76 -20.91 -8.87
N PRO A 340 -0.41 -21.34 -8.35
CA PRO A 340 -1.20 -22.38 -9.01
C PRO A 340 -1.62 -22.05 -10.45
N ALA A 341 -1.80 -20.77 -10.79
CA ALA A 341 -2.22 -20.34 -12.12
C ALA A 341 -1.19 -20.67 -13.22
N THR A 342 0.09 -20.85 -12.87
CA THR A 342 1.12 -21.28 -13.84
C THR A 342 0.98 -22.74 -14.28
N ARG A 343 0.12 -23.50 -13.60
CA ARG A 343 -0.14 -24.92 -13.90
C ARG A 343 -1.39 -25.14 -14.73
N PHE A 344 -2.09 -24.07 -15.12
CA PHE A 344 -3.23 -24.19 -16.03
C PHE A 344 -2.77 -24.63 -17.42
N PRO A 345 -3.61 -25.40 -18.16
CA PRO A 345 -3.26 -25.85 -19.50
C PRO A 345 -2.89 -24.69 -20.43
N ALA A 346 -1.93 -24.91 -21.32
CA ALA A 346 -1.55 -23.90 -22.31
C ALA A 346 -2.73 -23.51 -23.24
N SER A 347 -3.67 -24.46 -23.48
CA SER A 347 -4.92 -24.18 -24.18
C SER A 347 -5.81 -23.12 -23.54
N ASP A 348 -5.65 -22.86 -22.25
CA ASP A 348 -6.40 -21.83 -21.53
C ASP A 348 -5.78 -20.44 -21.70
N THR A 349 -4.60 -20.36 -22.29
CA THR A 349 -3.91 -19.08 -22.53
C THR A 349 -4.66 -18.27 -23.58
N ILE A 350 -5.00 -17.03 -23.21
CA ILE A 350 -5.72 -16.12 -24.13
C ILE A 350 -4.69 -15.37 -24.98
N PRO A 351 -4.90 -15.28 -26.31
CA PRO A 351 -4.00 -14.55 -27.18
C PRO A 351 -3.82 -13.08 -26.77
N GLU A 352 -2.58 -12.59 -26.81
CA GLU A 352 -2.25 -11.22 -26.37
C GLU A 352 -3.08 -10.12 -27.06
N PRO A 353 -3.41 -10.19 -28.36
CA PRO A 353 -4.30 -9.20 -28.98
C PRO A 353 -5.69 -9.14 -28.32
N VAL A 354 -6.26 -10.29 -27.95
CA VAL A 354 -7.56 -10.37 -27.25
C VAL A 354 -7.46 -9.76 -25.85
N VAL A 355 -6.40 -10.09 -25.11
CA VAL A 355 -6.17 -9.52 -23.78
C VAL A 355 -5.99 -8.01 -23.84
N SER A 356 -5.30 -7.51 -24.88
CA SER A 356 -5.12 -6.07 -25.09
C SER A 356 -6.44 -5.37 -25.38
N ASP A 357 -7.26 -5.90 -26.28
CA ASP A 357 -8.60 -5.38 -26.58
C ASP A 357 -9.49 -5.34 -25.33
N ARG A 358 -9.52 -6.44 -24.57
CA ARG A 358 -10.28 -6.51 -23.32
C ARG A 358 -9.82 -5.44 -22.32
N LEU A 359 -8.51 -5.25 -22.17
CA LEU A 359 -7.98 -4.23 -21.27
C LEU A 359 -8.39 -2.82 -21.71
N GLU A 360 -8.29 -2.51 -22.99
CA GLU A 360 -8.68 -1.18 -23.55
C GLU A 360 -10.16 -0.91 -23.34
N ARG A 361 -11.03 -1.88 -23.62
CA ARG A 361 -12.48 -1.76 -23.39
C ARG A 361 -12.81 -1.59 -21.91
N LEU A 362 -12.16 -2.35 -21.03
CA LEU A 362 -12.33 -2.21 -19.59
C LEU A 362 -11.91 -0.82 -19.10
N ILE A 363 -10.74 -0.33 -19.54
CA ILE A 363 -10.25 1.01 -19.19
C ILE A 363 -11.24 2.09 -19.67
N ALA A 364 -11.77 1.95 -20.89
CA ALA A 364 -12.73 2.90 -21.43
C ALA A 364 -14.02 2.93 -20.60
N THR A 365 -14.55 1.76 -20.21
CA THR A 365 -15.75 1.63 -19.36
C THR A 365 -15.55 2.25 -17.99
N VAL A 366 -14.44 1.91 -17.31
CA VAL A 366 -14.11 2.50 -15.99
C VAL A 366 -13.98 4.02 -16.08
N ARG A 367 -13.22 4.53 -17.06
CA ARG A 367 -13.01 5.98 -17.23
C ARG A 367 -14.30 6.74 -17.51
N ARG A 368 -15.19 6.19 -18.31
CA ARG A 368 -16.51 6.80 -18.59
C ARG A 368 -17.30 6.93 -17.29
N GLY A 369 -17.50 5.84 -16.54
CA GLY A 369 -18.26 5.85 -15.31
C GLY A 369 -17.63 6.72 -14.21
N SER A 370 -16.31 6.65 -14.03
CA SER A 370 -15.58 7.50 -13.09
C SER A 370 -15.73 8.99 -13.44
N ARG A 371 -15.57 9.36 -14.73
CA ARG A 371 -15.71 10.73 -15.18
C ARG A 371 -17.12 11.29 -14.92
N GLU A 372 -18.16 10.52 -15.21
CA GLU A 372 -19.54 10.91 -14.96
C GLU A 372 -19.79 11.18 -13.47
N ARG A 373 -19.27 10.33 -12.59
CA ARG A 373 -19.35 10.52 -11.13
C ARG A 373 -18.58 11.76 -10.70
N HIS A 374 -17.38 11.98 -11.21
CA HIS A 374 -16.55 13.14 -10.88
C HIS A 374 -17.18 14.46 -11.33
N LEU A 375 -17.81 14.50 -12.51
CA LEU A 375 -18.52 15.69 -12.98
C LEU A 375 -19.68 16.10 -12.05
N ARG A 376 -20.36 15.14 -11.42
CA ARG A 376 -21.43 15.43 -10.45
C ARG A 376 -20.94 16.07 -9.16
N LEU A 377 -19.63 15.96 -8.86
CA LEU A 377 -19.04 16.56 -7.66
C LEU A 377 -18.57 18.00 -7.89
N LEU A 378 -18.57 18.51 -9.13
CA LEU A 378 -18.18 19.90 -9.39
C LEU A 378 -19.13 20.88 -8.69
N GLY A 379 -18.55 21.91 -8.07
CA GLY A 379 -19.26 22.87 -7.25
C GLY A 379 -19.50 22.45 -5.81
N SER A 380 -19.32 21.15 -5.47
CA SER A 380 -19.47 20.67 -4.10
C SER A 380 -18.26 21.05 -3.21
N ARG A 381 -18.49 21.09 -1.89
CA ARG A 381 -17.47 21.43 -0.89
C ARG A 381 -16.98 20.17 -0.19
N HIS A 382 -15.65 20.04 -0.07
CA HIS A 382 -15.01 18.91 0.58
C HIS A 382 -13.92 19.36 1.55
N GLU A 383 -13.79 18.64 2.65
CA GLU A 383 -12.60 18.73 3.50
C GLU A 383 -11.47 17.95 2.85
N VAL A 384 -10.31 18.59 2.71
CA VAL A 384 -9.11 17.97 2.16
C VAL A 384 -7.95 18.07 3.15
N LEU A 385 -7.09 17.05 3.17
CA LEU A 385 -5.78 17.06 3.82
C LEU A 385 -4.71 17.30 2.76
N VAL A 386 -3.88 18.32 2.94
CA VAL A 386 -2.77 18.61 2.01
C VAL A 386 -1.63 17.61 2.28
N GLU A 387 -1.33 16.76 1.29
CA GLU A 387 -0.40 15.63 1.46
C GLU A 387 1.02 15.95 0.98
N ARG A 388 1.16 16.66 -0.14
CA ARG A 388 2.47 16.89 -0.75
C ARG A 388 2.47 18.05 -1.73
N ARG A 389 3.66 18.53 -2.09
CA ARG A 389 3.82 19.47 -3.21
C ARG A 389 3.48 18.79 -4.54
N ALA A 390 2.88 19.53 -5.45
CA ALA A 390 2.73 19.09 -6.83
C ALA A 390 4.09 19.13 -7.56
N ARG A 391 4.24 18.33 -8.61
CA ARG A 391 5.47 18.34 -9.43
C ARG A 391 5.71 19.68 -10.14
N ARG A 392 4.65 20.39 -10.50
CA ARG A 392 4.72 21.75 -11.02
C ARG A 392 4.67 22.73 -9.84
N GLY A 393 5.57 23.70 -9.80
CA GLY A 393 5.68 24.66 -8.71
C GLY A 393 4.40 25.49 -8.53
N GLY A 394 4.21 26.04 -7.29
CA GLY A 394 3.07 26.87 -6.94
C GLY A 394 1.77 26.13 -6.65
N ALA A 395 1.81 24.79 -6.55
CA ALA A 395 0.65 23.99 -6.25
C ALA A 395 0.96 22.86 -5.24
N VAL A 396 -0.09 22.42 -4.55
CA VAL A 396 -0.07 21.30 -3.61
C VAL A 396 -1.14 20.26 -3.99
N MET A 397 -0.91 19.02 -3.63
CA MET A 397 -1.87 17.94 -3.80
C MET A 397 -2.49 17.62 -2.45
N ALA A 398 -3.81 17.63 -2.43
CA ALA A 398 -4.62 17.33 -1.27
C ALA A 398 -5.53 16.13 -1.53
N ARG A 399 -6.07 15.54 -0.45
CA ARG A 399 -6.93 14.36 -0.50
C ARG A 399 -8.22 14.60 0.26
N THR A 400 -9.35 14.28 -0.38
CA THR A 400 -10.65 14.27 0.27
C THR A 400 -10.81 13.04 1.17
N ARG A 401 -11.86 12.99 1.99
CA ARG A 401 -12.20 11.81 2.80
C ARG A 401 -12.54 10.60 1.93
N ASP A 402 -13.24 10.79 0.84
CA ASP A 402 -13.59 9.77 -0.17
C ASP A 402 -12.47 9.50 -1.20
N PHE A 403 -11.23 9.82 -0.82
CA PHE A 403 -9.96 9.48 -1.52
C PHE A 403 -9.73 10.18 -2.87
N LYS A 404 -10.44 11.26 -3.19
CA LYS A 404 -10.20 12.03 -4.41
C LYS A 404 -8.95 12.92 -4.28
N THR A 405 -8.15 12.99 -5.32
CA THR A 405 -7.01 13.90 -5.39
C THR A 405 -7.48 15.28 -5.83
N VAL A 406 -7.09 16.33 -5.10
CA VAL A 406 -7.39 17.72 -5.43
C VAL A 406 -6.09 18.51 -5.55
N LEU A 407 -5.91 19.21 -6.67
CA LEU A 407 -4.83 20.16 -6.90
C LEU A 407 -5.29 21.54 -6.43
N LEU A 408 -4.49 22.16 -5.58
CA LEU A 408 -4.74 23.49 -5.03
C LEU A 408 -3.55 24.39 -5.28
N ASP A 409 -3.79 25.68 -5.52
CA ASP A 409 -2.72 26.67 -5.44
C ASP A 409 -2.23 26.77 -4.01
N GLY A 410 -0.92 26.80 -3.82
CA GLY A 410 -0.31 26.84 -2.49
C GLY A 410 1.11 26.33 -2.45
N ASP A 411 1.67 26.34 -1.25
CA ASP A 411 3.06 26.00 -0.99
C ASP A 411 3.23 24.98 0.14
N ALA A 412 4.48 24.73 0.54
CA ALA A 412 4.82 23.75 1.56
C ALA A 412 4.26 24.06 2.96
N SER A 413 3.92 25.31 3.26
CA SER A 413 3.36 25.68 4.58
C SER A 413 1.98 25.07 4.82
N MET A 414 1.32 24.61 3.74
CA MET A 414 0.02 23.94 3.79
C MET A 414 0.10 22.45 4.09
N LEU A 415 1.28 21.84 4.01
CA LEU A 415 1.43 20.40 4.25
C LEU A 415 0.93 19.99 5.64
N GLY A 416 0.17 18.90 5.69
CA GLY A 416 -0.45 18.38 6.91
C GLY A 416 -1.65 19.20 7.42
N ARG A 417 -2.05 20.25 6.71
CA ARG A 417 -3.20 21.07 7.09
C ARG A 417 -4.47 20.62 6.37
N TYR A 418 -5.60 20.86 7.06
CA TYR A 418 -6.93 20.62 6.51
C TYR A 418 -7.53 21.92 6.00
N HIS A 419 -8.18 21.83 4.84
CA HIS A 419 -8.89 22.96 4.23
C HIS A 419 -10.24 22.49 3.73
N THR A 420 -11.24 23.39 3.75
CA THR A 420 -12.47 23.20 2.99
C THR A 420 -12.28 23.80 1.62
N VAL A 421 -12.53 23.01 0.58
CA VAL A 421 -12.36 23.42 -0.82
C VAL A 421 -13.65 23.24 -1.61
N ALA A 422 -13.90 24.12 -2.57
CA ALA A 422 -14.89 23.91 -3.61
C ALA A 422 -14.19 23.30 -4.83
N LEU A 423 -14.74 22.21 -5.37
CA LEU A 423 -14.21 21.55 -6.56
C LEU A 423 -14.61 22.34 -7.81
N THR A 424 -13.64 22.83 -8.58
CA THR A 424 -13.87 23.73 -9.72
C THR A 424 -13.67 23.07 -11.09
N GLY A 425 -12.96 21.98 -11.16
CA GLY A 425 -12.70 21.25 -12.41
C GLY A 425 -12.22 19.84 -12.17
N THR A 426 -12.20 19.01 -13.20
CA THR A 426 -11.67 17.65 -13.14
C THR A 426 -11.04 17.21 -14.46
N THR A 427 -9.94 16.45 -14.37
CA THR A 427 -9.35 15.73 -15.52
C THR A 427 -9.94 14.33 -15.68
N GLY A 428 -10.87 13.91 -14.81
CA GLY A 428 -11.39 12.56 -14.68
C GLY A 428 -10.67 11.72 -13.61
N SER A 429 -9.46 12.09 -13.19
CA SER A 429 -8.72 11.41 -12.11
C SER A 429 -8.25 12.38 -11.01
N THR A 430 -8.16 13.65 -11.32
CA THR A 430 -7.71 14.71 -10.40
C THR A 430 -8.64 15.89 -10.51
N PHE A 431 -9.04 16.43 -9.38
CA PHE A 431 -9.82 17.67 -9.30
C PHE A 431 -8.89 18.87 -9.19
N THR A 432 -9.36 20.01 -9.64
CA THR A 432 -8.89 21.34 -9.21
C THR A 432 -9.88 21.89 -8.20
N GLY A 433 -9.39 22.66 -7.24
CA GLY A 433 -10.25 23.25 -6.22
C GLY A 433 -9.74 24.61 -5.77
N VAL A 434 -10.63 25.39 -5.16
CA VAL A 434 -10.29 26.64 -4.49
C VAL A 434 -10.63 26.52 -3.00
N ILE A 435 -9.77 27.08 -2.15
CA ILE A 435 -10.01 27.10 -0.70
C ILE A 435 -11.14 28.11 -0.45
N VAL A 436 -12.21 27.65 0.20
CA VAL A 436 -13.37 28.50 0.55
C VAL A 436 -13.39 28.89 2.02
N ALA A 437 -12.81 28.06 2.91
CA ALA A 437 -12.56 28.37 4.30
C ALA A 437 -11.45 27.45 4.84
N PRO A 438 -10.52 27.95 5.68
CA PRO A 438 -9.66 27.06 6.46
C PRO A 438 -10.55 26.29 7.45
N HIS A 439 -10.31 24.98 7.59
CA HIS A 439 -11.00 24.21 8.62
C HIS A 439 -10.45 24.67 9.99
N GLY A 440 -11.26 25.33 10.79
CA GLY A 440 -10.90 25.84 12.10
C GLY A 440 -10.46 24.67 12.99
N LEU A 441 -9.17 24.60 13.27
CA LEU A 441 -8.60 23.66 14.22
C LEU A 441 -8.71 24.27 15.62
N ALA A 442 -9.66 23.82 16.39
CA ALA A 442 -9.51 23.87 17.83
C ALA A 442 -8.32 22.94 18.17
N GLY A 443 -7.14 23.50 18.40
CA GLY A 443 -6.02 22.84 19.05
C GLY A 443 -4.96 22.12 18.18
N THR A 444 -4.56 22.64 17.04
CA THR A 444 -3.35 22.11 16.38
C THR A 444 -2.11 22.90 16.76
N ARG A 445 -1.23 22.25 17.52
CA ARG A 445 0.18 22.62 17.57
C ARG A 445 0.76 22.44 16.15
N THR A 446 1.36 23.50 15.64
CA THR A 446 2.25 23.43 14.48
C THR A 446 3.40 22.47 14.83
N LEU A 447 3.48 21.35 14.14
CA LEU A 447 4.67 20.50 14.19
C LEU A 447 5.85 21.27 13.59
N PRO A 448 7.00 21.30 14.26
CA PRO A 448 8.22 21.64 13.57
C PRO A 448 8.49 20.51 12.56
N LEU A 449 8.41 20.84 11.27
CA LEU A 449 8.91 19.98 10.20
C LEU A 449 10.36 19.67 10.54
N ALA A 450 10.69 18.37 10.70
CA ALA A 450 12.08 17.96 10.62
C ALA A 450 12.64 18.54 9.32
N PRO A 451 13.86 19.13 9.32
CA PRO A 451 14.41 19.74 8.12
C PRO A 451 14.42 18.69 7.02
N ALA A 452 13.71 18.97 5.93
CA ALA A 452 13.78 18.17 4.72
C ALA A 452 15.25 18.07 4.38
N ALA A 453 15.78 16.84 4.32
CA ALA A 453 17.10 16.61 3.76
C ALA A 453 17.09 17.26 2.38
N ALA A 454 17.87 18.33 2.22
CA ALA A 454 17.86 19.17 1.06
C ALA A 454 18.12 18.29 -0.17
N ALA A 455 17.10 18.18 -1.02
CA ALA A 455 17.24 17.69 -2.37
C ALA A 455 17.97 18.81 -3.13
N GLY A 456 19.28 18.65 -3.27
CA GLY A 456 20.14 19.35 -4.18
C GLY A 456 20.63 18.36 -5.23
#